data_fbc552e1f9f77afb721f0c7275bc21bd
#
_entry.id   fbc552e1f9f77afb721f0c7275bc21bd
#
_cell.length_a   1.000
_cell.length_b   1.000
_cell.length_c   1.000
_cell.angle_alpha   90.00
_cell.angle_beta   90.00
_cell.angle_gamma   90.00
#
_symmetry.space_group_name_H-M   'P 1'
#
loop_
_entity.id
_entity.type
_entity.pdbx_description
1 polymer ?
#
loop_
_entity_poly.entity_id
_entity_poly.type
_entity_poly.pdbx_seq_one_letter_code
_entity_poly.pdbx_strand_id
1 'polypeptide(L)'
;MSSIQIEQNGHVRTIPLPAGETLLSVLRRAGYSIPAACGGKGRCGKCRVPVNGVPRLACRVYPADGDTVTLPETAGGTILTGTVPLPACRPGRTGCAAAVDLGTTTVVARLYDLAAGTELQTCSGWNAQAPYGADVISRIQYTLEQPDGLPELSRRIREQIWALVSDALARSGRTPGTLREITLAGNTVMQHLFAGYSVRGIAAAPFRPETLFAAPGDETLHGVPVHFAPCVAGYVGGDITAGLLAAGLAELPGENLLLDSGTNGEMALGGRGGFVCCAVASGPAFEGAGITCGMPGVDGAISRVRYDRGFLYDVIGGGEPKGLCGSGLLDLTAVLLRLGVIAPGGRLLPPEDAPMPLRRYLTRDDDGNGRFHLTPEVSLTAADVRNLQLAKAAVAAGIRVLLQQRGIAPEQVDGVYLAGGFGSYLDPESAMAIGMLPRACAGKLHTLGNTALAGAAALTLDPAQWQRIGNISRACDYLELSGRADFAAAFTDDLSFPQP
;
A
#
# COMPACT_ATOMS: atom_id res chain seq x y z
N MET A 1 11.85 -35.17 -19.05
CA MET A 1 11.16 -33.86 -19.02
C MET A 1 12.11 -32.90 -18.34
N SER A 2 12.42 -31.79 -18.97
CA SER A 2 13.29 -30.78 -18.38
C SER A 2 12.66 -30.20 -17.11
N SER A 3 13.46 -29.93 -16.09
CA SER A 3 13.00 -29.46 -14.80
C SER A 3 14.03 -28.53 -14.14
N ILE A 4 13.59 -27.67 -13.24
CA ILE A 4 14.44 -26.83 -12.41
C ILE A 4 14.15 -27.08 -10.94
N GLN A 5 15.12 -26.80 -10.07
CA GLN A 5 14.99 -26.90 -8.63
C GLN A 5 14.76 -25.52 -8.05
N ILE A 6 13.77 -25.41 -7.17
CA ILE A 6 13.45 -24.18 -6.44
C ILE A 6 13.76 -24.41 -4.98
N GLU A 7 14.68 -23.63 -4.44
CA GLU A 7 15.02 -23.58 -3.02
C GLU A 7 14.35 -22.40 -2.36
N GLN A 8 13.53 -22.65 -1.32
CA GLN A 8 12.88 -21.61 -0.52
C GLN A 8 12.67 -22.12 0.91
N ASN A 9 13.02 -21.33 1.91
CA ASN A 9 12.86 -21.66 3.35
C ASN A 9 13.44 -23.03 3.73
N GLY A 10 14.58 -23.40 3.16
CA GLY A 10 15.24 -24.69 3.40
C GLY A 10 14.58 -25.90 2.71
N HIS A 11 13.53 -25.68 1.94
CA HIS A 11 12.86 -26.71 1.15
C HIS A 11 13.26 -26.63 -0.32
N VAL A 12 13.52 -27.80 -0.93
CA VAL A 12 13.78 -27.92 -2.37
C VAL A 12 12.59 -28.57 -3.07
N ARG A 13 12.09 -27.92 -4.12
CA ARG A 13 10.99 -28.43 -4.94
C ARG A 13 11.40 -28.45 -6.42
N THR A 14 11.24 -29.57 -7.06
CA THR A 14 11.45 -29.71 -8.52
C THR A 14 10.18 -29.33 -9.27
N ILE A 15 10.29 -28.44 -10.25
CA ILE A 15 9.18 -28.03 -11.10
C ILE A 15 9.49 -28.27 -12.58
N PRO A 16 8.48 -28.64 -13.40
CA PRO A 16 8.69 -28.87 -14.82
C PRO A 16 9.04 -27.56 -15.54
N LEU A 17 9.96 -27.65 -16.50
CA LEU A 17 10.41 -26.54 -17.33
C LEU A 17 9.79 -26.62 -18.72
N PRO A 18 8.80 -25.81 -19.06
CA PRO A 18 8.31 -25.68 -20.41
C PRO A 18 9.30 -24.95 -21.32
N ALA A 19 9.38 -25.40 -22.55
CA ALA A 19 10.29 -24.79 -23.53
C ALA A 19 9.87 -23.35 -23.88
N GLY A 20 10.86 -22.45 -23.97
CA GLY A 20 10.66 -21.08 -24.48
C GLY A 20 10.00 -20.11 -23.50
N GLU A 21 9.86 -20.47 -22.22
CA GLU A 21 9.33 -19.56 -21.20
C GLU A 21 10.44 -18.92 -20.36
N THR A 22 10.19 -17.65 -19.95
CA THR A 22 11.08 -16.97 -19.01
C THR A 22 10.97 -17.60 -17.62
N LEU A 23 12.03 -17.54 -16.83
CA LEU A 23 12.02 -18.01 -15.44
C LEU A 23 10.89 -17.38 -14.63
N LEU A 24 10.59 -16.09 -14.85
CA LEU A 24 9.47 -15.41 -14.19
C LEU A 24 8.13 -16.08 -14.49
N SER A 25 7.89 -16.47 -15.75
CA SER A 25 6.65 -17.18 -16.15
C SER A 25 6.56 -18.56 -15.51
N VAL A 26 7.66 -19.31 -15.50
CA VAL A 26 7.77 -20.65 -14.90
C VAL A 26 7.49 -20.58 -13.39
N LEU A 27 8.12 -19.65 -12.67
CA LEU A 27 7.93 -19.46 -11.24
C LEU A 27 6.49 -19.08 -10.89
N ARG A 28 5.89 -18.15 -11.65
CA ARG A 28 4.49 -17.74 -11.47
C ARG A 28 3.51 -18.90 -11.63
N ARG A 29 3.68 -19.69 -12.68
CA ARG A 29 2.82 -20.88 -12.91
C ARG A 29 2.98 -21.91 -11.78
N ALA A 30 4.17 -22.05 -11.22
CA ALA A 30 4.43 -22.92 -10.08
C ALA A 30 3.93 -22.38 -8.74
N GLY A 31 3.32 -21.18 -8.74
CA GLY A 31 2.72 -20.56 -7.55
C GLY A 31 3.67 -19.67 -6.74
N TYR A 32 4.89 -19.39 -7.25
CA TYR A 32 5.82 -18.51 -6.56
C TYR A 32 5.56 -17.04 -6.90
N SER A 33 5.48 -16.19 -5.88
CA SER A 33 5.31 -14.74 -6.02
C SER A 33 6.66 -14.06 -6.15
N ILE A 34 7.03 -13.63 -7.34
CA ILE A 34 8.26 -12.87 -7.60
C ILE A 34 7.89 -11.43 -7.96
N PRO A 35 8.40 -10.43 -7.21
CA PRO A 35 8.11 -9.02 -7.51
C PRO A 35 8.57 -8.66 -8.93
N ALA A 36 7.65 -8.17 -9.76
CA ALA A 36 7.95 -7.75 -11.13
C ALA A 36 7.09 -6.55 -11.50
N ALA A 37 7.31 -5.42 -10.83
CA ALA A 37 6.53 -4.19 -10.95
C ALA A 37 6.36 -3.68 -12.40
N CYS A 38 7.27 -4.00 -13.31
CA CYS A 38 7.15 -3.67 -14.73
C CYS A 38 6.41 -4.74 -15.56
N GLY A 39 5.68 -5.67 -14.95
CA GLY A 39 5.01 -6.76 -15.67
C GLY A 39 5.95 -7.71 -16.41
N GLY A 40 7.21 -7.81 -15.98
CA GLY A 40 8.20 -8.66 -16.64
C GLY A 40 8.93 -8.00 -17.82
N LYS A 41 8.77 -6.68 -18.03
CA LYS A 41 9.38 -5.93 -19.15
C LYS A 41 10.90 -5.64 -18.95
N GLY A 42 11.51 -6.14 -17.87
CA GLY A 42 12.96 -6.02 -17.61
C GLY A 42 13.45 -4.62 -17.19
N ARG A 43 12.54 -3.73 -16.76
CA ARG A 43 12.86 -2.31 -16.48
C ARG A 43 13.04 -2.00 -14.99
N CYS A 44 12.32 -2.70 -14.09
CA CYS A 44 12.30 -2.36 -12.67
C CYS A 44 13.39 -3.05 -11.82
N GLY A 45 14.08 -4.07 -12.35
CA GLY A 45 15.11 -4.82 -11.61
C GLY A 45 14.61 -5.69 -10.44
N LYS A 46 13.31 -5.65 -10.11
CA LYS A 46 12.76 -6.27 -8.88
C LYS A 46 12.61 -7.79 -8.93
N CYS A 47 12.59 -8.41 -10.11
CA CYS A 47 12.51 -9.86 -10.26
C CYS A 47 13.87 -10.55 -10.23
N ARG A 48 14.84 -9.99 -9.49
CA ARG A 48 16.18 -10.56 -9.37
C ARG A 48 16.16 -11.73 -8.40
N VAL A 49 16.57 -12.89 -8.87
CA VAL A 49 16.71 -14.12 -8.07
C VAL A 49 18.05 -14.80 -8.40
N PRO A 50 18.71 -15.46 -7.44
CA PRO A 50 19.88 -16.29 -7.71
C PRO A 50 19.49 -17.49 -8.58
N VAL A 51 20.17 -17.66 -9.71
CA VAL A 51 20.12 -18.86 -10.54
C VAL A 51 21.51 -19.46 -10.51
N ASN A 52 21.64 -20.66 -9.99
CA ASN A 52 22.94 -21.30 -9.72
C ASN A 52 23.88 -20.39 -8.90
N GLY A 53 23.32 -19.71 -7.89
CA GLY A 53 24.06 -18.76 -7.03
C GLY A 53 24.32 -17.38 -7.65
N VAL A 54 24.01 -17.15 -8.94
CA VAL A 54 24.24 -15.87 -9.62
C VAL A 54 22.95 -15.07 -9.70
N PRO A 55 22.88 -13.83 -9.17
CA PRO A 55 21.70 -12.97 -9.25
C PRO A 55 21.35 -12.61 -10.69
N ARG A 56 20.14 -12.98 -11.14
CA ARG A 56 19.64 -12.71 -12.49
C ARG A 56 18.20 -12.18 -12.46
N LEU A 57 17.82 -11.40 -13.49
CA LEU A 57 16.44 -10.94 -13.64
C LEU A 57 15.57 -12.07 -14.19
N ALA A 58 14.69 -12.63 -13.39
CA ALA A 58 13.85 -13.78 -13.78
C ALA A 58 13.04 -13.52 -15.07
N CYS A 59 12.65 -12.28 -15.35
CA CYS A 59 11.94 -11.90 -16.58
C CYS A 59 12.82 -11.86 -17.85
N ARG A 60 14.14 -11.98 -17.70
CA ARG A 60 15.13 -11.97 -18.80
C ARG A 60 15.88 -13.30 -18.95
N VAL A 61 15.68 -14.23 -18.03
CA VAL A 61 16.34 -15.54 -18.02
C VAL A 61 15.39 -16.58 -18.58
N TYR A 62 15.91 -17.39 -19.50
CA TYR A 62 15.31 -18.64 -19.93
C TYR A 62 16.08 -19.75 -19.22
N PRO A 63 15.49 -20.41 -18.22
CA PRO A 63 16.21 -21.39 -17.43
C PRO A 63 16.53 -22.64 -18.23
N ALA A 64 17.63 -23.30 -17.88
CA ALA A 64 18.06 -24.58 -18.44
C ALA A 64 17.63 -25.75 -17.54
N ASP A 65 17.62 -26.95 -18.11
CA ASP A 65 17.37 -28.19 -17.35
C ASP A 65 18.42 -28.36 -16.23
N GLY A 66 17.96 -28.61 -15.02
CA GLY A 66 18.80 -28.77 -13.84
C GLY A 66 19.20 -27.46 -13.15
N ASP A 67 18.78 -26.28 -13.63
CA ASP A 67 19.06 -25.02 -12.92
C ASP A 67 18.46 -25.03 -11.51
N THR A 68 19.22 -24.50 -10.56
CA THR A 68 18.77 -24.25 -9.17
C THR A 68 18.47 -22.77 -8.99
N VAL A 69 17.26 -22.46 -8.55
CA VAL A 69 16.78 -21.09 -8.28
C VAL A 69 16.53 -20.95 -6.80
N THR A 70 17.27 -20.07 -6.15
CA THR A 70 17.05 -19.76 -4.73
C THR A 70 16.10 -18.57 -4.62
N LEU A 71 14.96 -18.79 -3.96
CA LEU A 71 14.00 -17.72 -3.71
C LEU A 71 14.22 -17.14 -2.31
N PRO A 72 14.02 -15.81 -2.14
CA PRO A 72 14.08 -15.21 -0.82
C PRO A 72 13.06 -15.87 0.10
N GLU A 73 13.38 -15.94 1.37
CA GLU A 73 12.45 -16.36 2.40
C GLU A 73 11.18 -15.50 2.29
N THR A 74 10.02 -16.12 2.39
CA THR A 74 8.77 -15.36 2.56
C THR A 74 8.84 -14.74 3.95
N ALA A 75 9.32 -13.50 4.02
CA ALA A 75 9.32 -12.74 5.24
C ALA A 75 7.85 -12.59 5.66
N GLY A 76 7.47 -13.25 6.74
CA GLY A 76 6.25 -13.00 7.45
C GLY A 76 6.38 -11.64 8.13
N GLY A 77 6.24 -10.56 7.36
CA GLY A 77 6.24 -9.22 7.91
C GLY A 77 5.04 -9.08 8.85
N THR A 78 5.27 -8.54 10.05
CA THR A 78 4.18 -8.17 10.95
C THR A 78 3.43 -7.01 10.31
N ILE A 79 2.28 -7.29 9.69
CA ILE A 79 1.41 -6.26 9.12
C ILE A 79 0.69 -5.59 10.29
N LEU A 80 0.77 -4.26 10.36
CA LEU A 80 0.10 -3.49 11.40
C LEU A 80 -1.41 -3.65 11.29
N THR A 81 -2.02 -4.08 12.39
CA THR A 81 -3.43 -4.46 12.44
C THR A 81 -4.33 -3.38 13.06
N GLY A 82 -3.81 -2.17 13.25
CA GLY A 82 -4.59 -0.99 13.65
C GLY A 82 -4.96 -0.95 15.15
N THR A 83 -5.16 0.28 15.65
CA THR A 83 -5.49 0.57 17.05
C THR A 83 -6.85 1.26 17.21
N VAL A 84 -7.66 1.35 16.14
CA VAL A 84 -8.96 2.02 16.20
C VAL A 84 -9.93 1.18 17.05
N PRO A 85 -10.64 1.78 18.02
CA PRO A 85 -11.63 1.08 18.83
C PRO A 85 -12.75 0.48 17.95
N LEU A 86 -13.05 -0.79 18.15
CA LEU A 86 -14.14 -1.47 17.45
C LEU A 86 -15.46 -1.35 18.23
N PRO A 87 -16.62 -1.33 17.56
CA PRO A 87 -17.91 -1.41 18.23
C PRO A 87 -18.05 -2.75 18.94
N ALA A 88 -18.89 -2.78 19.98
CA ALA A 88 -19.28 -4.03 20.60
C ALA A 88 -20.05 -4.91 19.59
N CYS A 89 -19.80 -6.21 19.63
CA CYS A 89 -20.55 -7.15 18.81
C CYS A 89 -22.03 -7.15 19.21
N ARG A 90 -22.92 -7.20 18.20
CA ARG A 90 -24.37 -7.28 18.45
C ARG A 90 -24.70 -8.60 19.16
N PRO A 91 -25.38 -8.53 20.31
CA PRO A 91 -25.75 -9.74 21.05
C PRO A 91 -26.61 -10.74 20.26
N GLY A 92 -26.50 -12.02 20.58
CA GLY A 92 -27.29 -13.10 19.98
C GLY A 92 -26.79 -13.67 18.67
N ARG A 93 -25.64 -13.20 18.18
CA ARG A 93 -24.95 -13.81 17.03
C ARG A 93 -24.09 -15.01 17.47
N THR A 94 -23.91 -15.98 16.58
CA THR A 94 -23.10 -17.19 16.86
C THR A 94 -22.26 -17.58 15.66
N GLY A 95 -21.17 -18.30 15.89
CA GLY A 95 -20.22 -18.69 14.87
C GLY A 95 -19.09 -17.66 14.73
N CYS A 96 -18.42 -17.70 13.59
CA CYS A 96 -17.32 -16.81 13.25
C CYS A 96 -17.66 -15.95 12.04
N ALA A 97 -17.03 -14.81 11.92
CA ALA A 97 -17.04 -14.01 10.70
C ALA A 97 -15.65 -13.43 10.43
N ALA A 98 -15.36 -13.15 9.15
CA ALA A 98 -14.08 -12.60 8.74
C ALA A 98 -14.24 -11.17 8.22
N ALA A 99 -13.39 -10.26 8.71
CA ALA A 99 -13.17 -8.94 8.13
C ALA A 99 -11.90 -8.97 7.30
N VAL A 100 -11.94 -8.44 6.09
CA VAL A 100 -10.82 -8.48 5.14
C VAL A 100 -10.52 -7.09 4.60
N ASP A 101 -9.27 -6.69 4.74
CA ASP A 101 -8.68 -5.60 3.98
C ASP A 101 -8.12 -6.16 2.66
N LEU A 102 -8.76 -5.77 1.57
CA LEU A 102 -8.44 -6.19 0.21
C LEU A 102 -7.51 -5.16 -0.46
N GLY A 103 -6.29 -5.05 0.06
CA GLY A 103 -5.30 -4.09 -0.44
C GLY A 103 -4.69 -4.50 -1.78
N THR A 104 -4.17 -3.52 -2.51
CA THR A 104 -3.46 -3.73 -3.79
C THR A 104 -2.17 -4.51 -3.59
N THR A 105 -1.43 -4.23 -2.53
CA THR A 105 -0.11 -4.83 -2.23
C THR A 105 -0.24 -6.01 -1.27
N THR A 106 -1.05 -5.88 -0.23
CA THR A 106 -1.26 -6.89 0.82
C THR A 106 -2.73 -7.17 1.04
N VAL A 107 -3.05 -8.38 1.46
CA VAL A 107 -4.39 -8.79 1.90
C VAL A 107 -4.31 -9.23 3.35
N VAL A 108 -5.21 -8.69 4.18
CA VAL A 108 -5.30 -9.03 5.60
C VAL A 108 -6.68 -9.57 5.91
N ALA A 109 -6.77 -10.75 6.53
CA ALA A 109 -8.01 -11.34 6.99
C ALA A 109 -7.98 -11.49 8.51
N ARG A 110 -9.01 -11.00 9.20
CA ARG A 110 -9.16 -11.07 10.63
C ARG A 110 -10.45 -11.78 10.98
N LEU A 111 -10.33 -12.85 11.77
CA LEU A 111 -11.45 -13.70 12.20
C LEU A 111 -11.95 -13.25 13.56
N TYR A 112 -13.26 -13.17 13.70
CA TYR A 112 -13.95 -12.82 14.94
C TYR A 112 -14.88 -13.92 15.41
N ASP A 113 -14.97 -14.13 16.74
CA ASP A 113 -16.05 -14.86 17.39
C ASP A 113 -17.27 -13.94 17.52
N LEU A 114 -18.39 -14.28 16.88
CA LEU A 114 -19.58 -13.43 16.88
C LEU A 114 -20.38 -13.48 18.20
N ALA A 115 -20.16 -14.48 19.05
CA ALA A 115 -20.80 -14.54 20.36
C ALA A 115 -20.09 -13.66 21.38
N ALA A 116 -18.75 -13.67 21.35
CA ALA A 116 -17.91 -12.89 22.26
C ALA A 116 -17.56 -11.50 21.72
N GLY A 117 -17.63 -11.28 20.42
CA GLY A 117 -17.16 -10.06 19.76
C GLY A 117 -15.63 -9.89 19.76
N THR A 118 -14.90 -10.98 19.99
CA THR A 118 -13.44 -10.94 20.15
C THR A 118 -12.73 -11.41 18.91
N GLU A 119 -11.58 -10.82 18.64
CA GLU A 119 -10.65 -11.30 17.63
C GLU A 119 -10.14 -12.70 18.01
N LEU A 120 -10.17 -13.62 17.06
CA LEU A 120 -9.64 -14.96 17.20
C LEU A 120 -8.26 -15.10 16.59
N GLN A 121 -8.09 -14.61 15.37
CA GLN A 121 -6.85 -14.75 14.60
C GLN A 121 -6.78 -13.72 13.48
N THR A 122 -5.58 -13.24 13.20
CA THR A 122 -5.29 -12.44 12.00
C THR A 122 -4.28 -13.19 11.13
N CYS A 123 -4.58 -13.29 9.83
CA CYS A 123 -3.71 -13.83 8.79
C CYS A 123 -3.54 -12.81 7.67
N SER A 124 -2.37 -12.79 7.05
CA SER A 124 -2.08 -11.82 5.99
C SER A 124 -1.12 -12.41 4.97
N GLY A 125 -1.08 -11.79 3.79
CA GLY A 125 -0.17 -12.18 2.73
C GLY A 125 -0.03 -11.13 1.64
N TRP A 126 1.01 -11.24 0.84
CA TRP A 126 1.17 -10.45 -0.36
C TRP A 126 0.04 -10.76 -1.35
N ASN A 127 -0.54 -9.74 -1.96
CA ASN A 127 -1.63 -9.93 -2.91
C ASN A 127 -1.20 -10.83 -4.08
N ALA A 128 -1.91 -11.94 -4.25
CA ALA A 128 -1.63 -12.96 -5.28
C ALA A 128 -1.74 -12.44 -6.73
N GLN A 129 -2.34 -11.26 -6.91
CA GLN A 129 -2.42 -10.59 -8.21
C GLN A 129 -1.18 -9.73 -8.54
N ALA A 130 -0.27 -9.50 -7.58
CA ALA A 130 0.94 -8.68 -7.78
C ALA A 130 1.80 -9.12 -8.98
N PRO A 131 1.90 -10.42 -9.34
CA PRO A 131 2.58 -10.84 -10.55
C PRO A 131 1.99 -10.32 -11.87
N TYR A 132 0.72 -9.99 -11.89
CA TYR A 132 -0.02 -9.52 -13.07
C TYR A 132 -0.06 -8.00 -13.19
N GLY A 133 0.19 -7.29 -12.08
CA GLY A 133 0.31 -5.84 -12.03
C GLY A 133 0.66 -5.37 -10.62
N ALA A 134 1.63 -4.47 -10.52
CA ALA A 134 2.08 -3.94 -9.22
C ALA A 134 1.06 -2.98 -8.59
N ASP A 135 0.24 -2.35 -9.41
CA ASP A 135 -0.77 -1.36 -9.06
C ASP A 135 -2.11 -1.64 -9.75
N VAL A 136 -3.14 -0.89 -9.39
CA VAL A 136 -4.49 -1.08 -9.94
C VAL A 136 -4.54 -0.81 -11.45
N ILE A 137 -3.79 0.15 -11.97
CA ILE A 137 -3.79 0.50 -13.40
C ILE A 137 -3.20 -0.66 -14.22
N SER A 138 -2.07 -1.21 -13.80
CA SER A 138 -1.46 -2.34 -14.48
C SER A 138 -2.32 -3.61 -14.44
N ARG A 139 -3.13 -3.81 -13.38
CA ARG A 139 -4.12 -4.90 -13.30
C ARG A 139 -5.31 -4.67 -14.22
N ILE A 140 -5.83 -3.44 -14.26
CA ILE A 140 -6.85 -3.06 -15.26
C ILE A 140 -6.33 -3.35 -16.66
N GLN A 141 -5.12 -2.88 -16.99
CA GLN A 141 -4.51 -3.11 -18.30
C GLN A 141 -4.39 -4.60 -18.61
N TYR A 142 -3.96 -5.42 -17.66
CA TYR A 142 -3.89 -6.87 -17.81
C TYR A 142 -5.25 -7.48 -18.18
N THR A 143 -6.35 -7.05 -17.53
CA THR A 143 -7.70 -7.55 -17.85
C THR A 143 -8.19 -7.11 -19.24
N LEU A 144 -7.70 -5.99 -19.77
CA LEU A 144 -8.07 -5.49 -21.10
C LEU A 144 -7.25 -6.14 -22.22
N GLU A 145 -6.00 -6.50 -21.94
CA GLU A 145 -5.07 -7.07 -22.92
C GLU A 145 -5.18 -8.61 -23.00
N GLN A 146 -5.61 -9.27 -21.92
CA GLN A 146 -5.69 -10.74 -21.86
C GLN A 146 -7.16 -11.21 -21.84
N PRO A 147 -7.58 -12.08 -22.76
CA PRO A 147 -8.97 -12.57 -22.82
C PRO A 147 -9.47 -13.18 -21.50
N ASP A 148 -8.60 -13.93 -20.82
CA ASP A 148 -8.90 -14.56 -19.52
C ASP A 148 -8.37 -13.75 -18.32
N GLY A 149 -7.99 -12.49 -18.54
CA GLY A 149 -7.36 -11.66 -17.52
C GLY A 149 -8.23 -11.40 -16.30
N LEU A 150 -9.50 -11.06 -16.50
CA LEU A 150 -10.44 -10.83 -15.41
C LEU A 150 -10.78 -12.13 -14.65
N PRO A 151 -11.17 -13.25 -15.30
CA PRO A 151 -11.36 -14.53 -14.62
C PRO A 151 -10.14 -14.98 -13.81
N GLU A 152 -8.93 -14.85 -14.36
CA GLU A 152 -7.70 -15.25 -13.68
C GLU A 152 -7.42 -14.39 -12.43
N LEU A 153 -7.54 -13.07 -12.53
CA LEU A 153 -7.35 -12.18 -11.38
C LEU A 153 -8.42 -12.41 -10.30
N SER A 154 -9.69 -12.59 -10.70
CA SER A 154 -10.77 -12.92 -9.77
C SER A 154 -10.49 -14.25 -9.05
N ARG A 155 -10.17 -15.30 -9.79
CA ARG A 155 -9.85 -16.61 -9.20
C ARG A 155 -8.71 -16.51 -8.19
N ARG A 156 -7.60 -15.84 -8.54
CA ARG A 156 -6.40 -15.70 -7.67
C ARG A 156 -6.72 -15.04 -6.34
N ILE A 157 -7.44 -13.94 -6.37
CA ILE A 157 -7.74 -13.20 -5.14
C ILE A 157 -8.77 -13.94 -4.27
N ARG A 158 -9.74 -14.60 -4.88
CA ARG A 158 -10.75 -15.42 -4.17
C ARG A 158 -10.08 -16.61 -3.49
N GLU A 159 -9.21 -17.33 -4.19
CA GLU A 159 -8.41 -18.44 -3.62
C GLU A 159 -7.54 -17.96 -2.45
N GLN A 160 -6.89 -16.82 -2.59
CA GLN A 160 -6.05 -16.26 -1.54
C GLN A 160 -6.85 -15.91 -0.30
N ILE A 161 -7.98 -15.19 -0.44
CA ILE A 161 -8.82 -14.81 0.71
C ILE A 161 -9.35 -16.07 1.40
N TRP A 162 -9.79 -17.06 0.64
CA TRP A 162 -10.23 -18.31 1.23
C TRP A 162 -9.11 -19.03 2.00
N ALA A 163 -7.90 -19.05 1.46
CA ALA A 163 -6.74 -19.64 2.14
C ALA A 163 -6.40 -18.92 3.45
N LEU A 164 -6.40 -17.58 3.47
CA LEU A 164 -6.15 -16.79 4.68
C LEU A 164 -7.23 -17.00 5.74
N VAL A 165 -8.50 -17.02 5.36
CA VAL A 165 -9.63 -17.23 6.26
C VAL A 165 -9.61 -18.67 6.79
N SER A 166 -9.31 -19.67 5.94
CA SER A 166 -9.20 -21.07 6.35
C SER A 166 -8.04 -21.30 7.32
N ASP A 167 -6.89 -20.67 7.11
CA ASP A 167 -5.76 -20.69 8.03
C ASP A 167 -6.13 -20.05 9.37
N ALA A 168 -6.82 -18.90 9.36
CA ALA A 168 -7.30 -18.25 10.58
C ALA A 168 -8.27 -19.15 11.37
N LEU A 169 -9.20 -19.82 10.69
CA LEU A 169 -10.11 -20.79 11.31
C LEU A 169 -9.33 -21.95 11.93
N ALA A 170 -8.42 -22.57 11.18
CA ALA A 170 -7.63 -23.71 11.67
C ALA A 170 -6.80 -23.36 12.89
N ARG A 171 -6.08 -22.23 12.88
CA ARG A 171 -5.29 -21.74 14.03
C ARG A 171 -6.13 -21.39 15.24
N SER A 172 -7.42 -21.06 15.04
CA SER A 172 -8.38 -20.79 16.12
C SER A 172 -9.12 -22.03 16.59
N GLY A 173 -8.82 -23.22 16.05
CA GLY A 173 -9.53 -24.47 16.36
C GLY A 173 -10.97 -24.47 15.86
N ARG A 174 -11.30 -23.66 14.84
CA ARG A 174 -12.64 -23.55 14.25
C ARG A 174 -12.69 -24.25 12.90
N THR A 175 -13.88 -24.63 12.47
CA THR A 175 -14.11 -25.28 11.17
C THR A 175 -14.81 -24.35 10.19
N PRO A 176 -14.66 -24.55 8.86
CA PRO A 176 -15.34 -23.72 7.86
C PRO A 176 -16.86 -23.61 8.05
N GLY A 177 -17.52 -24.65 8.56
CA GLY A 177 -18.96 -24.64 8.84
C GLY A 177 -19.40 -23.66 9.94
N THR A 178 -18.46 -23.12 10.72
CA THR A 178 -18.74 -22.07 11.70
C THR A 178 -18.69 -20.66 11.13
N LEU A 179 -18.13 -20.48 9.92
CA LEU A 179 -18.03 -19.19 9.25
C LEU A 179 -19.38 -18.75 8.69
N ARG A 180 -19.85 -17.57 9.06
CA ARG A 180 -21.18 -17.04 8.72
C ARG A 180 -21.13 -16.07 7.56
N GLU A 181 -20.11 -15.21 7.52
CA GLU A 181 -19.96 -14.16 6.53
C GLU A 181 -18.52 -13.70 6.42
N ILE A 182 -18.21 -13.03 5.31
CA ILE A 182 -16.93 -12.35 5.06
C ILE A 182 -17.25 -10.91 4.65
N THR A 183 -16.68 -9.92 5.33
CA THR A 183 -16.79 -8.50 4.98
C THR A 183 -15.50 -8.01 4.36
N LEU A 184 -15.58 -7.44 3.16
CA LEU A 184 -14.43 -6.91 2.42
C LEU A 184 -14.45 -5.39 2.40
N ALA A 185 -13.33 -4.76 2.72
CA ALA A 185 -13.04 -3.37 2.42
C ALA A 185 -11.80 -3.30 1.51
N GLY A 186 -11.86 -2.54 0.45
CA GLY A 186 -10.77 -2.36 -0.50
C GLY A 186 -11.09 -1.30 -1.53
N ASN A 187 -10.10 -0.89 -2.31
CA ASN A 187 -10.38 0.06 -3.39
C ASN A 187 -11.33 -0.53 -4.44
N THR A 188 -11.97 0.34 -5.19
CA THR A 188 -13.03 -0.03 -6.13
C THR A 188 -12.58 -1.09 -7.13
N VAL A 189 -11.36 -0.96 -7.66
CA VAL A 189 -10.81 -1.92 -8.64
C VAL A 189 -10.64 -3.30 -8.00
N MET A 190 -10.10 -3.37 -6.80
CA MET A 190 -9.87 -4.64 -6.12
C MET A 190 -11.18 -5.36 -5.77
N GLN A 191 -12.22 -4.62 -5.36
CA GLN A 191 -13.55 -5.19 -5.12
C GLN A 191 -14.17 -5.73 -6.43
N HIS A 192 -14.02 -5.00 -7.55
CA HIS A 192 -14.47 -5.47 -8.87
C HIS A 192 -13.74 -6.74 -9.29
N LEU A 193 -12.40 -6.76 -9.15
CA LEU A 193 -11.61 -7.95 -9.51
C LEU A 193 -11.99 -9.17 -8.67
N PHE A 194 -12.31 -8.98 -7.37
CA PHE A 194 -12.81 -10.07 -6.54
C PHE A 194 -14.18 -10.57 -7.02
N ALA A 195 -15.11 -9.66 -7.28
CA ALA A 195 -16.47 -9.99 -7.71
C ALA A 195 -16.54 -10.49 -9.18
N GLY A 196 -15.46 -10.33 -9.96
CA GLY A 196 -15.45 -10.68 -11.38
C GLY A 196 -16.19 -9.66 -12.26
N TYR A 197 -16.41 -8.43 -11.75
CA TYR A 197 -17.02 -7.36 -12.52
C TYR A 197 -16.01 -6.64 -13.41
N SER A 198 -16.50 -6.11 -14.53
CA SER A 198 -15.65 -5.42 -15.49
C SER A 198 -15.05 -4.14 -14.91
N VAL A 199 -13.73 -3.97 -15.05
CA VAL A 199 -13.00 -2.77 -14.70
C VAL A 199 -12.78 -1.83 -15.89
N ARG A 200 -13.33 -2.18 -17.07
CA ARG A 200 -13.18 -1.38 -18.31
C ARG A 200 -13.64 0.06 -18.15
N GLY A 201 -14.76 0.29 -17.43
CA GLY A 201 -15.30 1.61 -17.20
C GLY A 201 -14.43 2.47 -16.28
N ILE A 202 -13.55 1.85 -15.47
CA ILE A 202 -12.59 2.55 -14.60
C ILE A 202 -11.30 2.89 -15.35
N ALA A 203 -11.01 2.22 -16.48
CA ALA A 203 -9.77 2.36 -17.24
C ALA A 203 -9.57 3.73 -17.88
N ALA A 204 -10.66 4.42 -18.22
CA ALA A 204 -10.64 5.69 -18.95
C ALA A 204 -11.74 6.63 -18.47
N ALA A 205 -11.52 7.93 -18.68
CA ALA A 205 -12.52 8.94 -18.35
C ALA A 205 -13.87 8.62 -19.01
N PRO A 206 -14.96 8.74 -18.27
CA PRO A 206 -15.13 9.38 -16.97
C PRO A 206 -14.94 8.44 -15.75
N PHE A 207 -14.16 7.36 -15.84
CA PHE A 207 -13.75 6.43 -14.77
C PHE A 207 -14.93 5.82 -13.98
N ARG A 208 -15.97 5.42 -14.69
CA ARG A 208 -17.22 4.92 -14.09
C ARG A 208 -17.11 3.42 -13.80
N PRO A 209 -17.21 3.01 -12.52
CA PRO A 209 -17.26 1.59 -12.17
C PRO A 209 -18.61 0.98 -12.57
N GLU A 210 -18.65 -0.35 -12.72
CA GLU A 210 -19.88 -1.09 -12.99
C GLU A 210 -20.83 -1.03 -11.79
N THR A 211 -20.29 -1.04 -10.57
CA THR A 211 -21.03 -0.89 -9.32
C THR A 211 -20.19 -0.12 -8.28
N LEU A 212 -20.89 0.55 -7.36
CA LEU A 212 -20.29 1.14 -6.16
C LEU A 212 -20.51 0.28 -4.91
N PHE A 213 -21.04 -0.92 -5.05
CA PHE A 213 -21.36 -1.84 -3.95
C PHE A 213 -22.23 -1.18 -2.86
N ALA A 214 -23.08 -0.22 -3.26
CA ALA A 214 -23.94 0.54 -2.35
C ALA A 214 -25.13 -0.24 -1.78
N ALA A 215 -25.43 -1.39 -2.38
CA ALA A 215 -26.47 -2.33 -1.93
C ALA A 215 -25.87 -3.71 -1.68
N PRO A 216 -26.42 -4.51 -0.77
CA PRO A 216 -26.05 -5.90 -0.60
C PRO A 216 -26.16 -6.67 -1.93
N GLY A 217 -25.13 -7.44 -2.27
CA GLY A 217 -25.13 -8.37 -3.38
C GLY A 217 -25.27 -9.83 -2.92
N ASP A 218 -25.42 -10.73 -3.88
CA ASP A 218 -25.55 -12.18 -3.63
C ASP A 218 -24.17 -12.90 -3.75
N GLU A 219 -23.08 -12.15 -3.62
CA GLU A 219 -21.73 -12.71 -3.72
C GLU A 219 -21.46 -13.73 -2.63
N THR A 220 -20.84 -14.85 -3.02
CA THR A 220 -20.40 -15.87 -2.08
C THR A 220 -18.99 -16.35 -2.38
N LEU A 221 -18.33 -16.85 -1.34
CA LEU A 221 -17.04 -17.52 -1.43
C LEU A 221 -17.15 -18.89 -0.74
N HIS A 222 -17.08 -19.98 -1.51
CA HIS A 222 -17.33 -21.34 -1.05
C HIS A 222 -18.66 -21.50 -0.28
N GLY A 223 -19.71 -20.80 -0.73
CA GLY A 223 -21.05 -20.83 -0.13
C GLY A 223 -21.21 -19.92 1.10
N VAL A 224 -20.17 -19.18 1.49
CA VAL A 224 -20.22 -18.18 2.57
C VAL A 224 -20.56 -16.82 1.95
N PRO A 225 -21.57 -16.08 2.47
CA PRO A 225 -21.89 -14.74 2.00
C PRO A 225 -20.70 -13.78 2.10
N VAL A 226 -20.52 -12.95 1.07
CA VAL A 226 -19.50 -11.90 1.01
C VAL A 226 -20.17 -10.54 0.88
N HIS A 227 -19.80 -9.63 1.78
CA HIS A 227 -20.32 -8.26 1.82
C HIS A 227 -19.20 -7.28 1.53
N PHE A 228 -19.47 -6.25 0.73
CA PHE A 228 -18.50 -5.23 0.34
C PHE A 228 -18.81 -3.90 1.01
N ALA A 229 -17.79 -3.25 1.54
CA ALA A 229 -17.91 -1.85 1.93
C ALA A 229 -18.22 -0.99 0.69
N PRO A 230 -19.20 -0.06 0.75
CA PRO A 230 -19.59 0.74 -0.39
C PRO A 230 -18.47 1.68 -0.83
N CYS A 231 -18.28 1.82 -2.13
CA CYS A 231 -17.31 2.72 -2.75
C CYS A 231 -17.92 4.10 -2.99
N VAL A 232 -17.05 5.10 -3.25
CA VAL A 232 -17.46 6.47 -3.64
C VAL A 232 -17.35 6.65 -5.15
N ALA A 233 -16.25 6.20 -5.75
CA ALA A 233 -15.96 6.38 -7.18
C ALA A 233 -15.00 5.30 -7.70
N GLY A 234 -14.57 5.40 -8.96
CA GLY A 234 -13.64 4.43 -9.57
C GLY A 234 -12.30 4.29 -8.86
N TYR A 235 -11.82 5.36 -8.23
CA TYR A 235 -10.53 5.41 -7.52
C TYR A 235 -10.63 5.79 -6.04
N VAL A 236 -11.85 5.89 -5.48
CA VAL A 236 -12.08 6.03 -4.03
C VAL A 236 -13.03 4.92 -3.62
N GLY A 237 -12.50 3.93 -2.94
CA GLY A 237 -13.16 2.66 -2.69
C GLY A 237 -13.77 2.50 -1.31
N GLY A 238 -14.14 1.24 -1.03
CA GLY A 238 -14.67 0.81 0.25
C GLY A 238 -13.65 0.86 1.39
N ASP A 239 -12.36 0.91 1.10
CA ASP A 239 -11.28 1.17 2.05
C ASP A 239 -11.40 2.54 2.70
N ILE A 240 -11.70 3.58 1.89
CA ILE A 240 -11.88 4.95 2.38
C ILE A 240 -13.17 5.11 3.17
N THR A 241 -14.29 4.58 2.68
CA THR A 241 -15.55 4.65 3.44
C THR A 241 -15.48 3.88 4.76
N ALA A 242 -14.82 2.70 4.75
CA ALA A 242 -14.52 1.93 5.94
C ALA A 242 -13.56 2.68 6.88
N GLY A 243 -12.57 3.38 6.32
CA GLY A 243 -11.65 4.23 7.07
C GLY A 243 -12.36 5.40 7.76
N LEU A 244 -13.23 6.10 7.07
CA LEU A 244 -14.05 7.19 7.62
C LEU A 244 -14.98 6.69 8.73
N LEU A 245 -15.59 5.51 8.54
CA LEU A 245 -16.42 4.86 9.55
C LEU A 245 -15.61 4.52 10.80
N ALA A 246 -14.48 3.82 10.62
CA ALA A 246 -13.63 3.37 11.73
C ALA A 246 -13.07 4.54 12.53
N ALA A 247 -12.62 5.60 11.85
CA ALA A 247 -12.10 6.79 12.48
C ALA A 247 -13.18 7.69 13.10
N GLY A 248 -14.47 7.40 12.87
CA GLY A 248 -15.59 8.21 13.38
C GLY A 248 -15.65 9.62 12.82
N LEU A 249 -15.02 9.89 11.67
CA LEU A 249 -14.88 11.26 11.15
C LEU A 249 -16.20 11.88 10.72
N ALA A 250 -17.17 11.06 10.34
CA ALA A 250 -18.50 11.53 9.97
C ALA A 250 -19.31 12.11 11.15
N GLU A 251 -18.91 11.84 12.39
CA GLU A 251 -19.50 12.41 13.60
C GLU A 251 -18.76 13.63 14.12
N LEU A 252 -17.52 13.86 13.66
CA LEU A 252 -16.74 15.03 14.08
C LEU A 252 -17.23 16.30 13.40
N PRO A 253 -17.28 17.42 14.13
CA PRO A 253 -17.49 18.72 13.53
C PRO A 253 -16.24 19.18 12.77
N GLY A 254 -16.41 20.21 11.93
CA GLY A 254 -15.30 20.89 11.27
C GLY A 254 -14.73 20.12 10.09
N GLU A 255 -13.48 20.41 9.76
CA GLU A 255 -12.77 19.92 8.58
C GLU A 255 -11.63 18.99 8.97
N ASN A 256 -11.81 17.70 8.75
CA ASN A 256 -10.88 16.64 9.10
C ASN A 256 -10.37 15.97 7.83
N LEU A 257 -9.07 15.81 7.69
CA LEU A 257 -8.44 15.16 6.56
C LEU A 257 -8.10 13.71 6.91
N LEU A 258 -8.72 12.75 6.25
CA LEU A 258 -8.23 11.37 6.19
C LEU A 258 -7.27 11.25 5.00
N LEU A 259 -6.08 10.74 5.24
CA LEU A 259 -5.08 10.39 4.22
C LEU A 259 -4.72 8.92 4.37
N ASP A 260 -5.10 8.10 3.41
CA ASP A 260 -4.60 6.74 3.25
C ASP A 260 -3.48 6.77 2.20
N SER A 261 -2.24 6.55 2.67
CA SER A 261 -1.06 6.64 1.83
C SER A 261 -0.44 5.26 1.62
N GLY A 262 -0.71 4.68 0.46
CA GLY A 262 -0.12 3.45 -0.04
C GLY A 262 0.48 3.67 -1.43
N THR A 263 0.28 2.69 -2.33
CA THR A 263 0.62 2.80 -3.77
C THR A 263 -0.17 3.92 -4.45
N ASN A 264 -1.43 4.13 -4.02
CA ASN A 264 -2.20 5.34 -4.28
C ASN A 264 -2.24 6.19 -3.00
N GLY A 265 -2.57 7.48 -3.14
CA GLY A 265 -2.88 8.35 -2.03
C GLY A 265 -4.35 8.73 -2.11
N GLU A 266 -5.20 8.02 -1.37
CA GLU A 266 -6.61 8.35 -1.25
C GLU A 266 -6.84 9.32 -0.10
N MET A 267 -7.67 10.34 -0.34
CA MET A 267 -7.92 11.40 0.61
C MET A 267 -9.40 11.74 0.72
N ALA A 268 -9.82 12.08 1.94
CA ALA A 268 -11.17 12.62 2.21
C ALA A 268 -11.05 13.79 3.19
N LEU A 269 -11.57 14.95 2.82
CA LEU A 269 -11.59 16.16 3.63
C LEU A 269 -13.04 16.54 3.98
N GLY A 270 -13.36 16.67 5.26
CA GLY A 270 -14.69 17.03 5.74
C GLY A 270 -14.97 16.56 7.16
N GLY A 271 -16.24 16.29 7.44
CA GLY A 271 -16.74 15.86 8.75
C GLY A 271 -18.23 15.58 8.70
N ARG A 272 -18.96 15.97 9.75
CA ARG A 272 -20.42 15.77 9.86
C ARG A 272 -21.21 16.33 8.68
N GLY A 273 -20.71 17.36 7.99
CA GLY A 273 -21.34 17.97 6.82
C GLY A 273 -21.06 17.27 5.49
N GLY A 274 -20.41 16.11 5.50
CA GLY A 274 -19.97 15.37 4.31
C GLY A 274 -18.51 15.60 3.98
N PHE A 275 -18.03 14.91 2.94
CA PHE A 275 -16.62 14.88 2.56
C PHE A 275 -16.45 15.20 1.08
N VAL A 276 -15.31 15.81 0.74
CA VAL A 276 -14.78 15.81 -0.63
C VAL A 276 -13.60 14.84 -0.67
N CYS A 277 -13.66 13.90 -1.60
CA CYS A 277 -12.69 12.82 -1.72
C CYS A 277 -11.94 12.90 -3.04
N CYS A 278 -10.66 12.55 -3.05
CA CYS A 278 -9.89 12.39 -4.27
C CYS A 278 -8.88 11.24 -4.13
N ALA A 279 -8.31 10.84 -5.25
CA ALA A 279 -7.21 9.90 -5.30
C ALA A 279 -6.07 10.45 -6.15
N VAL A 280 -4.84 10.23 -5.73
CA VAL A 280 -3.63 10.60 -6.46
C VAL A 280 -2.77 9.36 -6.71
N ALA A 281 -2.10 9.33 -7.85
CA ALA A 281 -1.10 8.31 -8.15
C ALA A 281 0.24 8.70 -7.52
N SER A 282 0.40 8.44 -6.21
CA SER A 282 1.64 8.74 -5.47
C SER A 282 2.79 7.79 -5.85
N GLY A 283 2.46 6.66 -6.45
CA GLY A 283 3.45 5.62 -6.74
C GLY A 283 3.91 4.86 -5.49
N PRO A 284 4.68 3.79 -5.66
CA PRO A 284 4.99 2.87 -4.57
C PRO A 284 6.22 3.28 -3.74
N ALA A 285 6.71 4.53 -3.83
CA ALA A 285 7.92 4.98 -3.12
C ALA A 285 7.77 4.87 -1.59
N PHE A 286 6.58 5.20 -1.07
CA PHE A 286 6.28 5.08 0.36
C PHE A 286 6.21 3.62 0.86
N GLU A 287 6.06 2.65 -0.03
CA GLU A 287 6.17 1.22 0.26
C GLU A 287 7.59 0.67 0.00
N GLY A 288 8.57 1.55 -0.28
CA GLY A 288 9.94 1.20 -0.58
C GLY A 288 10.18 0.66 -2.00
N ALA A 289 9.15 0.59 -2.85
CA ALA A 289 9.32 0.14 -4.22
C ALA A 289 9.77 1.28 -5.14
N GLY A 290 10.67 0.99 -6.07
CA GLY A 290 11.29 2.02 -6.92
C GLY A 290 12.45 2.77 -6.26
N ILE A 291 12.77 2.46 -5.00
CA ILE A 291 13.90 2.99 -4.22
C ILE A 291 15.04 1.98 -4.23
N THR A 292 16.27 2.45 -4.38
CA THR A 292 17.47 1.60 -4.57
C THR A 292 17.64 0.60 -3.43
N CYS A 293 17.66 1.07 -2.19
CA CYS A 293 17.69 0.25 -0.98
C CYS A 293 16.32 0.21 -0.29
N GLY A 294 15.23 0.43 -1.05
CA GLY A 294 13.88 0.46 -0.50
C GLY A 294 13.33 -0.94 -0.22
N MET A 295 12.64 -1.08 0.90
CA MET A 295 11.94 -2.31 1.29
C MET A 295 10.66 -1.99 2.06
N PRO A 296 9.73 -2.94 2.18
CA PRO A 296 8.57 -2.77 3.06
C PRO A 296 8.97 -2.60 4.53
N GLY A 297 8.03 -2.14 5.36
CA GLY A 297 8.21 -2.01 6.82
C GLY A 297 8.22 -3.37 7.53
N VAL A 298 9.24 -4.17 7.29
CA VAL A 298 9.46 -5.51 7.87
C VAL A 298 10.82 -5.58 8.56
N ASP A 299 11.12 -6.69 9.22
CA ASP A 299 12.38 -6.90 9.93
C ASP A 299 13.61 -6.61 9.06
N GLY A 300 14.51 -5.79 9.60
CA GLY A 300 15.69 -5.29 8.90
C GLY A 300 15.48 -3.95 8.18
N ALA A 301 14.25 -3.42 8.11
CA ALA A 301 14.01 -2.10 7.53
C ALA A 301 14.35 -0.97 8.52
N ILE A 302 15.10 0.02 8.07
CA ILE A 302 15.28 1.27 8.81
C ILE A 302 13.97 2.06 8.73
N SER A 303 13.33 2.29 9.88
CA SER A 303 12.04 2.96 9.99
C SER A 303 12.13 4.39 10.52
N ARG A 304 13.23 4.75 11.17
CA ARG A 304 13.52 6.08 11.72
C ARG A 304 14.95 6.48 11.42
N VAL A 305 15.17 7.75 11.11
CA VAL A 305 16.52 8.33 10.97
C VAL A 305 16.57 9.68 11.67
N ARG A 306 17.59 9.88 12.50
CA ARG A 306 17.86 11.12 13.22
C ARG A 306 19.33 11.51 13.05
N TYR A 307 19.65 12.76 13.32
CA TYR A 307 21.03 13.24 13.34
C TYR A 307 21.32 14.01 14.64
N ASP A 308 22.24 13.47 15.41
CA ASP A 308 22.82 14.13 16.58
C ASP A 308 24.31 13.82 16.62
N ARG A 309 25.14 14.74 16.11
CA ARG A 309 26.61 14.57 15.92
C ARG A 309 27.00 13.39 15.03
N GLY A 310 26.03 12.62 14.52
CA GLY A 310 26.11 11.44 13.67
C GLY A 310 24.72 10.94 13.34
N PHE A 311 24.63 10.06 12.34
CA PHE A 311 23.34 9.44 11.99
C PHE A 311 22.99 8.34 13.00
N LEU A 312 21.77 8.40 13.51
CA LEU A 312 21.12 7.42 14.37
C LEU A 312 19.91 6.87 13.62
N TYR A 313 19.67 5.57 13.68
CA TYR A 313 18.53 4.96 13.02
C TYR A 313 17.97 3.79 13.83
N ASP A 314 16.67 3.55 13.68
CA ASP A 314 15.96 2.45 14.31
C ASP A 314 15.62 1.40 13.23
N VAL A 315 15.91 0.12 13.51
CA VAL A 315 15.66 -1.01 12.60
C VAL A 315 14.49 -1.82 13.14
N ILE A 316 13.49 -2.09 12.30
CA ILE A 316 12.35 -2.96 12.66
C ILE A 316 12.87 -4.36 12.97
N GLY A 317 12.43 -4.94 14.09
CA GLY A 317 12.89 -6.25 14.56
C GLY A 317 14.31 -6.24 15.15
N GLY A 318 15.04 -5.12 15.11
CA GLY A 318 16.45 -5.05 15.51
C GLY A 318 17.40 -5.69 14.49
N GLY A 319 18.68 -5.79 14.83
CA GLY A 319 19.69 -6.42 13.98
C GLY A 319 20.25 -5.50 12.89
N GLU A 320 20.87 -6.12 11.88
CA GLU A 320 21.55 -5.40 10.80
C GLU A 320 20.56 -4.75 9.84
N PRO A 321 20.78 -3.48 9.43
CA PRO A 321 19.91 -2.78 8.49
C PRO A 321 20.06 -3.37 7.08
N LYS A 322 18.91 -3.70 6.44
CA LYS A 322 18.86 -4.26 5.08
C LYS A 322 18.39 -3.25 4.04
N GLY A 323 17.70 -2.19 4.46
CA GLY A 323 17.15 -1.16 3.56
C GLY A 323 16.35 -0.12 4.32
N LEU A 324 15.68 0.76 3.58
CA LEU A 324 14.82 1.83 4.07
C LEU A 324 13.35 1.49 3.79
N CYS A 325 12.49 1.52 4.80
CA CYS A 325 11.07 1.60 4.53
C CYS A 325 10.64 3.05 4.24
N GLY A 326 9.40 3.27 3.88
CA GLY A 326 8.92 4.61 3.49
C GLY A 326 9.15 5.68 4.56
N SER A 327 8.89 5.38 5.84
CA SER A 327 9.13 6.34 6.93
C SER A 327 10.62 6.64 7.11
N GLY A 328 11.49 5.63 7.06
CA GLY A 328 12.93 5.83 7.10
C GLY A 328 13.46 6.64 5.91
N LEU A 329 12.88 6.47 4.72
CA LEU A 329 13.19 7.28 3.53
C LEU A 329 12.80 8.75 3.73
N LEU A 330 11.61 9.02 4.29
CA LEU A 330 11.19 10.39 4.61
C LEU A 330 12.11 11.05 5.64
N ASP A 331 12.38 10.34 6.74
CA ASP A 331 13.22 10.84 7.81
C ASP A 331 14.63 11.16 7.30
N LEU A 332 15.23 10.22 6.55
CA LEU A 332 16.55 10.43 5.96
C LEU A 332 16.56 11.66 5.04
N THR A 333 15.56 11.78 4.16
CA THR A 333 15.47 12.94 3.26
C THR A 333 15.28 14.24 4.01
N ALA A 334 14.40 14.28 5.02
CA ALA A 334 14.18 15.47 5.86
C ALA A 334 15.46 15.88 6.61
N VAL A 335 16.20 14.91 7.14
CA VAL A 335 17.50 15.14 7.78
C VAL A 335 18.52 15.71 6.79
N LEU A 336 18.64 15.12 5.60
CA LEU A 336 19.60 15.54 4.57
C LEU A 336 19.28 16.92 4.00
N LEU A 337 17.99 17.29 3.88
CA LEU A 337 17.56 18.65 3.55
C LEU A 337 18.00 19.65 4.60
N ARG A 338 17.70 19.37 5.88
CA ARG A 338 18.09 20.24 7.01
C ARG A 338 19.61 20.41 7.12
N LEU A 339 20.38 19.38 6.79
CA LEU A 339 21.84 19.41 6.79
C LEU A 339 22.45 20.00 5.51
N GLY A 340 21.65 20.43 4.54
CA GLY A 340 22.12 21.00 3.26
C GLY A 340 22.83 20.01 2.35
N VAL A 341 22.58 18.70 2.49
CA VAL A 341 23.09 17.63 1.61
C VAL A 341 22.18 17.42 0.40
N ILE A 342 20.89 17.65 0.58
CA ILE A 342 19.91 17.74 -0.52
C ILE A 342 19.49 19.20 -0.64
N ALA A 343 19.61 19.75 -1.85
CA ALA A 343 19.13 21.10 -2.15
C ALA A 343 17.59 21.11 -2.26
N PRO A 344 16.90 22.26 -2.06
CA PRO A 344 15.43 22.34 -2.16
C PRO A 344 14.88 21.84 -3.51
N GLY A 345 15.60 22.00 -4.61
CA GLY A 345 15.23 21.42 -5.91
C GLY A 345 15.39 19.92 -6.03
N GLY A 346 15.86 19.22 -4.98
CA GLY A 346 16.02 17.76 -4.95
C GLY A 346 17.40 17.26 -5.41
N ARG A 347 18.35 18.17 -5.71
CA ARG A 347 19.71 17.77 -6.07
C ARG A 347 20.42 17.20 -4.84
N LEU A 348 20.78 15.93 -4.85
CA LEU A 348 21.67 15.32 -3.88
C LEU A 348 23.11 15.71 -4.23
N LEU A 349 23.76 16.43 -3.32
CA LEU A 349 25.06 17.02 -3.56
C LEU A 349 26.16 15.95 -3.65
N PRO A 350 27.14 16.11 -4.55
CA PRO A 350 28.34 15.29 -4.56
C PRO A 350 29.27 15.70 -3.39
N PRO A 351 30.28 14.87 -3.04
CA PRO A 351 31.11 15.09 -1.86
C PRO A 351 31.73 16.49 -1.78
N GLU A 352 32.22 17.03 -2.87
CA GLU A 352 32.89 18.33 -2.92
C GLU A 352 31.97 19.53 -2.66
N ASP A 353 30.67 19.41 -3.03
CA ASP A 353 29.67 20.47 -2.84
C ASP A 353 28.99 20.40 -1.45
N ALA A 354 29.10 19.25 -0.77
CA ALA A 354 28.45 19.01 0.51
C ALA A 354 29.20 19.64 1.69
N PRO A 355 28.50 19.93 2.81
CA PRO A 355 29.11 20.37 4.05
C PRO A 355 30.23 19.43 4.51
N MET A 356 31.38 20.00 4.92
CA MET A 356 32.63 19.25 5.18
C MET A 356 32.44 18.03 6.13
N PRO A 357 31.72 18.10 7.25
CA PRO A 357 31.57 16.94 8.14
C PRO A 357 30.80 15.77 7.52
N LEU A 358 30.02 16.04 6.44
CA LEU A 358 29.13 15.06 5.81
C LEU A 358 29.73 14.42 4.56
N ARG A 359 30.83 14.95 4.04
CA ARG A 359 31.50 14.44 2.84
C ARG A 359 31.86 12.97 2.92
N ARG A 360 32.19 12.47 4.10
CA ARG A 360 32.55 11.06 4.34
C ARG A 360 31.42 10.06 4.07
N TYR A 361 30.16 10.55 4.05
CA TYR A 361 28.96 9.73 3.76
C TYR A 361 28.58 9.77 2.29
N LEU A 362 29.32 10.50 1.46
CA LEU A 362 28.96 10.73 0.07
C LEU A 362 29.99 10.14 -0.89
N THR A 363 29.48 9.60 -1.99
CA THR A 363 30.25 9.19 -3.17
C THR A 363 29.58 9.78 -4.40
N ARG A 364 30.20 9.59 -5.58
CA ARG A 364 29.55 9.82 -6.86
C ARG A 364 29.01 8.51 -7.42
N ASP A 365 27.87 8.58 -8.11
CA ASP A 365 27.41 7.48 -8.96
C ASP A 365 28.08 7.55 -10.36
N ASP A 366 27.77 6.59 -11.22
CA ASP A 366 28.33 6.50 -12.57
C ASP A 366 27.98 7.69 -13.46
N ASP A 367 26.88 8.39 -13.14
CA ASP A 367 26.41 9.60 -13.85
C ASP A 367 26.96 10.90 -13.21
N GLY A 368 27.82 10.79 -12.19
CA GLY A 368 28.42 11.91 -11.48
C GLY A 368 27.55 12.58 -10.43
N ASN A 369 26.35 12.06 -10.15
CA ASN A 369 25.47 12.57 -9.10
C ASN A 369 25.96 12.11 -7.72
N GLY A 370 25.50 12.79 -6.67
CA GLY A 370 25.74 12.38 -5.30
C GLY A 370 25.01 11.07 -4.97
N ARG A 371 25.67 10.22 -4.20
CA ARG A 371 25.10 9.05 -3.53
C ARG A 371 25.42 9.15 -2.05
N PHE A 372 24.42 9.14 -1.20
CA PHE A 372 24.58 9.18 0.25
C PHE A 372 24.55 7.76 0.83
N HIS A 373 25.51 7.42 1.69
CA HIS A 373 25.60 6.14 2.39
C HIS A 373 25.26 6.32 3.86
N LEU A 374 24.09 5.81 4.28
CA LEU A 374 23.71 5.78 5.69
C LEU A 374 24.48 4.69 6.44
N THR A 375 24.60 3.52 5.78
CA THR A 375 25.49 2.41 6.17
C THR A 375 26.23 1.92 4.91
N PRO A 376 27.21 0.99 5.01
CA PRO A 376 27.87 0.42 3.84
C PRO A 376 26.86 -0.20 2.83
N GLU A 377 25.76 -0.81 3.34
CA GLU A 377 24.77 -1.54 2.55
C GLU A 377 23.57 -0.66 2.16
N VAL A 378 23.28 0.39 2.92
CA VAL A 378 22.07 1.22 2.71
C VAL A 378 22.48 2.61 2.23
N SER A 379 22.07 2.93 1.01
CA SER A 379 22.35 4.21 0.36
C SER A 379 21.11 4.85 -0.22
N LEU A 380 21.15 6.18 -0.38
CA LEU A 380 20.16 7.00 -1.07
C LEU A 380 20.80 7.60 -2.34
N THR A 381 20.10 7.51 -3.46
CA THR A 381 20.56 8.02 -4.77
C THR A 381 19.74 9.24 -5.22
N ALA A 382 20.23 9.97 -6.23
CA ALA A 382 19.47 11.06 -6.85
C ALA A 382 18.15 10.59 -7.45
N ALA A 383 18.10 9.37 -7.99
CA ALA A 383 16.86 8.76 -8.51
C ALA A 383 15.86 8.49 -7.39
N ASP A 384 16.32 8.05 -6.21
CA ASP A 384 15.45 7.82 -5.05
C ASP A 384 14.83 9.13 -4.55
N VAL A 385 15.64 10.20 -4.48
CA VAL A 385 15.15 11.54 -4.12
C VAL A 385 14.09 11.99 -5.12
N ARG A 386 14.31 11.78 -6.43
CA ARG A 386 13.33 12.12 -7.46
C ARG A 386 12.02 11.35 -7.33
N ASN A 387 12.08 10.05 -7.06
CA ASN A 387 10.89 9.24 -6.84
C ASN A 387 10.10 9.71 -5.61
N LEU A 388 10.79 10.11 -4.55
CA LEU A 388 10.15 10.70 -3.37
C LEU A 388 9.53 12.06 -3.67
N GLN A 389 10.19 12.92 -4.46
CA GLN A 389 9.63 14.21 -4.90
C GLN A 389 8.30 14.02 -5.63
N LEU A 390 8.23 13.07 -6.57
CA LEU A 390 7.00 12.77 -7.31
C LEU A 390 5.89 12.29 -6.37
N ALA A 391 6.21 11.36 -5.48
CA ALA A 391 5.24 10.80 -4.54
C ALA A 391 4.67 11.87 -3.59
N LYS A 392 5.55 12.66 -2.94
CA LYS A 392 5.10 13.69 -2.00
C LYS A 392 4.37 14.85 -2.68
N ALA A 393 4.76 15.20 -3.92
CA ALA A 393 4.10 16.26 -4.68
C ALA A 393 2.66 15.87 -5.05
N ALA A 394 2.43 14.61 -5.42
CA ALA A 394 1.08 14.12 -5.70
C ALA A 394 0.17 14.26 -4.46
N VAL A 395 0.66 13.85 -3.28
CA VAL A 395 -0.10 13.97 -2.01
C VAL A 395 -0.34 15.44 -1.67
N ALA A 396 0.70 16.28 -1.68
CA ALA A 396 0.59 17.70 -1.33
C ALA A 396 -0.36 18.45 -2.27
N ALA A 397 -0.27 18.22 -3.59
CA ALA A 397 -1.17 18.80 -4.58
C ALA A 397 -2.62 18.34 -4.37
N GLY A 398 -2.85 17.06 -4.08
CA GLY A 398 -4.18 16.55 -3.75
C GLY A 398 -4.79 17.25 -2.54
N ILE A 399 -4.03 17.38 -1.45
CA ILE A 399 -4.46 18.12 -0.24
C ILE A 399 -4.79 19.58 -0.60
N ARG A 400 -3.93 20.25 -1.36
CA ARG A 400 -4.12 21.65 -1.77
C ARG A 400 -5.42 21.83 -2.55
N VAL A 401 -5.70 20.95 -3.51
CA VAL A 401 -6.92 21.01 -4.32
C VAL A 401 -8.17 20.70 -3.49
N LEU A 402 -8.11 19.75 -2.53
CA LEU A 402 -9.22 19.51 -1.60
C LEU A 402 -9.52 20.73 -0.74
N LEU A 403 -8.49 21.38 -0.18
CA LEU A 403 -8.65 22.62 0.59
C LEU A 403 -9.29 23.74 -0.24
N GLN A 404 -8.83 23.92 -1.48
CA GLN A 404 -9.41 24.89 -2.43
C GLN A 404 -10.88 24.56 -2.74
N GLN A 405 -11.22 23.30 -2.97
CA GLN A 405 -12.58 22.86 -3.25
C GLN A 405 -13.53 23.12 -2.05
N ARG A 406 -13.01 22.98 -0.82
CA ARG A 406 -13.74 23.31 0.41
C ARG A 406 -13.74 24.82 0.73
N GLY A 407 -12.92 25.62 0.05
CA GLY A 407 -12.78 27.06 0.29
C GLY A 407 -12.16 27.39 1.63
N ILE A 408 -11.24 26.54 2.14
CA ILE A 408 -10.58 26.70 3.44
C ILE A 408 -9.07 26.82 3.31
N ALA A 409 -8.45 27.48 4.27
CA ALA A 409 -6.99 27.53 4.43
C ALA A 409 -6.50 26.30 5.23
N PRO A 410 -5.20 25.91 5.10
CA PRO A 410 -4.64 24.78 5.84
C PRO A 410 -4.77 24.88 7.35
N GLU A 411 -4.78 26.09 7.92
CA GLU A 411 -4.94 26.39 9.35
C GLU A 411 -6.32 25.97 9.89
N GLN A 412 -7.32 25.93 9.02
CA GLN A 412 -8.71 25.60 9.34
C GLN A 412 -8.98 24.07 9.33
N VAL A 413 -7.99 23.26 8.99
CA VAL A 413 -8.06 21.80 9.17
C VAL A 413 -7.96 21.50 10.67
N ASP A 414 -8.96 20.80 11.21
CA ASP A 414 -9.04 20.49 12.65
C ASP A 414 -8.20 19.27 13.04
N GLY A 415 -8.16 18.25 12.17
CA GLY A 415 -7.38 17.03 12.38
C GLY A 415 -6.89 16.42 11.06
N VAL A 416 -5.71 15.80 11.10
CA VAL A 416 -5.16 14.99 10.00
C VAL A 416 -5.00 13.56 10.48
N TYR A 417 -5.70 12.65 9.83
CA TYR A 417 -5.79 11.26 10.21
C TYR A 417 -5.08 10.41 9.17
N LEU A 418 -3.96 9.83 9.58
CA LEU A 418 -3.10 9.04 8.71
C LEU A 418 -3.47 7.56 8.82
N ALA A 419 -3.94 6.98 7.73
CA ALA A 419 -4.28 5.58 7.60
C ALA A 419 -3.22 4.81 6.82
N GLY A 420 -3.35 3.48 6.82
CA GLY A 420 -2.45 2.57 6.12
C GLY A 420 -1.18 2.24 6.89
N GLY A 421 -0.44 1.25 6.40
CA GLY A 421 0.78 0.75 7.04
C GLY A 421 1.90 1.79 7.10
N PHE A 422 1.99 2.63 6.07
CA PHE A 422 2.97 3.73 6.02
C PHE A 422 2.70 4.79 7.09
N GLY A 423 1.43 5.19 7.28
CA GLY A 423 1.04 6.21 8.25
C GLY A 423 1.45 5.88 9.69
N SER A 424 1.56 4.62 10.04
CA SER A 424 1.84 4.17 11.41
C SER A 424 3.26 4.47 11.91
N TYR A 425 4.23 4.56 11.00
CA TYR A 425 5.64 4.86 11.32
C TYR A 425 6.04 6.27 10.86
N LEU A 426 5.14 7.01 10.20
CA LEU A 426 5.43 8.34 9.69
C LEU A 426 5.78 9.30 10.82
N ASP A 427 6.90 10.00 10.68
CA ASP A 427 7.21 11.15 11.52
C ASP A 427 6.53 12.41 10.98
N PRO A 428 5.63 13.04 11.75
CA PRO A 428 4.94 14.26 11.32
C PRO A 428 5.88 15.39 10.91
N GLU A 429 6.94 15.60 11.66
CA GLU A 429 7.92 16.66 11.38
C GLU A 429 8.66 16.41 10.07
N SER A 430 9.04 15.16 9.81
CA SER A 430 9.67 14.77 8.54
C SER A 430 8.74 14.96 7.36
N ALA A 431 7.45 14.58 7.48
CA ALA A 431 6.46 14.76 6.44
C ALA A 431 6.23 16.25 6.09
N MET A 432 6.18 17.11 7.11
CA MET A 432 6.08 18.57 6.93
C MET A 432 7.39 19.17 6.41
N ALA A 433 8.55 18.68 6.83
CA ALA A 433 9.85 19.18 6.38
C ALA A 433 10.08 18.92 4.88
N ILE A 434 9.62 17.77 4.36
CA ILE A 434 9.69 17.51 2.91
C ILE A 434 8.53 18.14 2.12
N GLY A 435 7.56 18.78 2.80
CA GLY A 435 6.40 19.41 2.16
C GLY A 435 5.36 18.43 1.63
N MET A 436 5.24 17.25 2.23
CA MET A 436 4.13 16.32 1.95
C MET A 436 2.84 16.76 2.65
N LEU A 437 2.96 17.27 3.87
CA LEU A 437 1.85 17.82 4.65
C LEU A 437 2.06 19.32 4.93
N PRO A 438 0.98 20.12 4.96
CA PRO A 438 1.08 21.53 5.34
C PRO A 438 1.62 21.70 6.77
N ARG A 439 2.55 22.63 6.99
CA ARG A 439 3.07 22.95 8.33
C ARG A 439 1.98 23.42 9.33
N ALA A 440 0.91 24.01 8.81
CA ALA A 440 -0.26 24.42 9.59
C ALA A 440 -0.98 23.24 10.29
N CYS A 441 -0.71 22.01 9.86
CA CYS A 441 -1.25 20.80 10.48
C CYS A 441 -0.39 20.27 11.65
N ALA A 442 0.68 20.99 12.05
CA ALA A 442 1.52 20.60 13.18
C ALA A 442 0.67 20.45 14.46
N GLY A 443 0.87 19.36 15.19
CA GLY A 443 0.12 19.06 16.43
C GLY A 443 -1.31 18.55 16.21
N LYS A 444 -1.77 18.39 14.95
CA LYS A 444 -3.11 17.90 14.58
C LYS A 444 -3.11 16.50 13.96
N LEU A 445 -1.95 15.83 13.91
CA LEU A 445 -1.81 14.53 13.27
C LEU A 445 -2.16 13.37 14.22
N HIS A 446 -2.96 12.43 13.69
CA HIS A 446 -3.39 11.21 14.36
C HIS A 446 -3.07 10.01 13.48
N THR A 447 -2.31 9.05 13.99
CA THR A 447 -2.01 7.80 13.27
C THR A 447 -3.02 6.73 13.63
N LEU A 448 -3.69 6.15 12.64
CA LEU A 448 -4.82 5.23 12.85
C LEU A 448 -4.50 3.76 12.55
N GLY A 449 -3.40 3.47 11.84
CA GLY A 449 -3.09 2.13 11.37
C GLY A 449 -4.00 1.67 10.23
N ASN A 450 -4.37 0.39 10.21
CA ASN A 450 -5.20 -0.19 9.14
C ASN A 450 -6.69 0.11 9.36
N THR A 451 -7.14 1.26 8.87
CA THR A 451 -8.53 1.70 9.03
C THR A 451 -9.50 0.96 8.12
N ALA A 452 -9.07 0.47 6.96
CA ALA A 452 -9.88 -0.36 6.07
C ALA A 452 -10.29 -1.66 6.77
N LEU A 453 -9.33 -2.36 7.38
CA LEU A 453 -9.60 -3.57 8.17
C LEU A 453 -10.47 -3.26 9.39
N ALA A 454 -10.22 -2.15 10.10
CA ALA A 454 -11.01 -1.76 11.27
C ALA A 454 -12.47 -1.44 10.88
N GLY A 455 -12.70 -0.76 9.76
CA GLY A 455 -14.04 -0.51 9.24
C GLY A 455 -14.75 -1.78 8.79
N ALA A 456 -14.06 -2.68 8.08
CA ALA A 456 -14.58 -4.00 7.74
C ALA A 456 -14.97 -4.80 9.01
N ALA A 457 -14.14 -4.74 10.06
CA ALA A 457 -14.43 -5.35 11.34
C ALA A 457 -15.65 -4.74 12.03
N ALA A 458 -15.78 -3.41 12.00
CA ALA A 458 -16.95 -2.73 12.55
C ALA A 458 -18.26 -3.18 11.86
N LEU A 459 -18.25 -3.28 10.52
CA LEU A 459 -19.37 -3.80 9.73
C LEU A 459 -19.69 -5.26 10.06
N THR A 460 -18.65 -6.07 10.28
CA THR A 460 -18.78 -7.49 10.65
C THR A 460 -19.40 -7.65 12.04
N LEU A 461 -18.99 -6.86 13.03
CA LEU A 461 -19.40 -7.00 14.41
C LEU A 461 -20.80 -6.42 14.66
N ASP A 462 -21.14 -5.28 14.07
CA ASP A 462 -22.40 -4.59 14.29
C ASP A 462 -23.13 -4.25 12.97
N PRO A 463 -24.21 -4.97 12.64
CA PRO A 463 -25.02 -4.70 11.45
C PRO A 463 -25.58 -3.27 11.34
N ALA A 464 -25.66 -2.51 12.44
CA ALA A 464 -26.11 -1.12 12.38
C ALA A 464 -25.09 -0.21 11.65
N GLN A 465 -23.84 -0.63 11.59
CA GLN A 465 -22.79 0.11 10.88
C GLN A 465 -23.00 0.14 9.35
N TRP A 466 -23.74 -0.82 8.78
CA TRP A 466 -24.06 -0.82 7.35
C TRP A 466 -24.88 0.41 6.92
N GLN A 467 -25.82 0.83 7.75
CA GLN A 467 -26.57 2.06 7.47
C GLN A 467 -25.66 3.29 7.59
N ARG A 468 -24.76 3.30 8.60
CA ARG A 468 -23.83 4.42 8.81
C ARG A 468 -22.86 4.56 7.64
N ILE A 469 -22.21 3.45 7.20
CA ILE A 469 -21.28 3.51 6.08
C ILE A 469 -21.99 3.88 4.76
N GLY A 470 -23.22 3.42 4.54
CA GLY A 470 -24.04 3.82 3.42
C GLY A 470 -24.37 5.33 3.43
N ASN A 471 -24.57 5.94 4.62
CA ASN A 471 -24.72 7.38 4.74
C ASN A 471 -23.41 8.11 4.44
N ILE A 472 -22.28 7.61 4.94
CA ILE A 472 -20.93 8.14 4.66
C ILE A 472 -20.66 8.13 3.16
N SER A 473 -20.85 6.98 2.48
CA SER A 473 -20.60 6.86 1.03
C SER A 473 -21.42 7.87 0.23
N ARG A 474 -22.70 8.07 0.58
CA ARG A 474 -23.57 9.06 -0.08
C ARG A 474 -23.22 10.53 0.24
N ALA A 475 -22.56 10.78 1.36
CA ALA A 475 -22.11 12.10 1.78
C ALA A 475 -20.70 12.45 1.28
N CYS A 476 -20.08 11.56 0.48
CA CYS A 476 -18.79 11.78 -0.14
C CYS A 476 -18.97 12.25 -1.59
N ASP A 477 -18.46 13.44 -1.90
CA ASP A 477 -18.33 13.96 -3.25
C ASP A 477 -16.95 13.61 -3.81
N TYR A 478 -16.90 12.94 -4.96
CA TYR A 478 -15.64 12.60 -5.61
C TYR A 478 -15.14 13.74 -6.50
N LEU A 479 -13.90 14.14 -6.29
CA LEU A 479 -13.19 15.12 -7.10
C LEU A 479 -12.19 14.43 -8.00
N GLU A 480 -12.49 14.36 -9.30
CA GLU A 480 -11.55 13.83 -10.30
C GLU A 480 -10.43 14.83 -10.54
N LEU A 481 -9.18 14.40 -10.35
CA LEU A 481 -8.00 15.24 -10.47
C LEU A 481 -7.33 15.17 -11.85
N SER A 482 -7.58 14.10 -12.62
CA SER A 482 -7.00 13.98 -13.97
C SER A 482 -7.52 15.07 -14.90
N GLY A 483 -6.60 15.70 -15.62
CA GLY A 483 -6.94 16.79 -16.53
C GLY A 483 -7.26 18.14 -15.87
N ARG A 484 -7.20 18.26 -14.55
CA ARG A 484 -7.38 19.54 -13.83
C ARG A 484 -6.09 20.38 -13.89
N ALA A 485 -6.23 21.62 -14.40
CA ALA A 485 -5.08 22.54 -14.53
C ALA A 485 -4.55 22.98 -13.13
N ASP A 486 -5.43 23.17 -12.15
CA ASP A 486 -5.05 23.54 -10.78
C ASP A 486 -4.26 22.42 -10.09
N PHE A 487 -4.65 21.14 -10.27
CA PHE A 487 -3.86 20.01 -9.77
C PHE A 487 -2.49 19.92 -10.44
N ALA A 488 -2.43 20.07 -11.77
CA ALA A 488 -1.16 20.04 -12.51
C ALA A 488 -0.21 21.16 -12.07
N ALA A 489 -0.73 22.37 -11.85
CA ALA A 489 0.06 23.50 -11.34
C ALA A 489 0.56 23.21 -9.92
N ALA A 490 -0.33 22.81 -9.00
CA ALA A 490 0.02 22.45 -7.64
C ALA A 490 1.07 21.34 -7.58
N PHE A 491 0.91 20.29 -8.39
CA PHE A 491 1.87 19.20 -8.48
C PHE A 491 3.27 19.68 -8.91
N THR A 492 3.32 20.58 -9.89
CA THR A 492 4.60 21.15 -10.38
C THR A 492 5.28 22.00 -9.31
N ASP A 493 4.52 22.85 -8.61
CA ASP A 493 5.02 23.68 -7.52
C ASP A 493 5.56 22.82 -6.37
N ASP A 494 4.81 21.76 -6.04
CA ASP A 494 5.13 20.86 -4.92
C ASP A 494 6.24 19.84 -5.24
N LEU A 495 6.83 19.81 -6.45
CA LEU A 495 7.99 18.96 -6.74
C LEU A 495 9.22 19.38 -5.93
N SER A 496 9.43 20.67 -5.74
CA SER A 496 10.51 21.15 -4.88
C SER A 496 10.22 20.88 -3.41
N PHE A 497 11.28 20.67 -2.62
CA PHE A 497 11.15 20.64 -1.19
C PHE A 497 11.03 22.08 -0.64
N PRO A 498 10.35 22.27 0.51
CA PRO A 498 10.33 23.57 1.17
C PRO A 498 11.75 24.07 1.47
N GLN A 499 11.92 25.38 1.49
CA GLN A 499 13.14 25.97 2.02
C GLN A 499 13.22 25.68 3.52
N PRO A 500 14.37 25.28 4.07
CA PRO A 500 14.54 24.98 5.50
C PRO A 500 14.33 26.17 6.38
#